data_cae52b6a01a5995e97f83e2d62c0a112
#
_entry.id   cae52b6a01a5995e97f83e2d62c0a112
#
_cell.length_a   1.000
_cell.length_b   1.000
_cell.length_c   1.000
_cell.angle_alpha   90.00
_cell.angle_beta   90.00
_cell.angle_gamma   90.00
#
_symmetry.space_group_name_H-M   'P 1'
#
loop_
_entity.id
_entity.type
_entity.pdbx_description
1 polymer ?
#
loop_
_entity_poly.entity_id
_entity_poly.type
_entity_poly.pdbx_seq_one_letter_code
_entity_poly.pdbx_strand_id
1 'polypeptide(L)'
;MFLVLLMDEEVPDTKKPTRYFIIISCIVFAAILIFVIFGLKREAKPNTVEYGYFTFEEIGGLWQTEIQLDNQLYAAMFRFNPNQVLDVEISGDFSGFKSEPIYITFDPEVPEDDFKYLALASSELSLNLVRALNFTVEGACTKNLTEACFNRSIVDCNSNKSVVYLSTNPPPQILLKGSCVTVQGEGIDLLKSVDRLLFQWYKIMK
;
A
#
# COMPACT_ATOMS: atom_id res chain seq x y z
N MET A 1 -77.85 -51.18 6.09
CA MET A 1 -77.71 -50.39 7.34
C MET A 1 -76.20 -50.10 7.51
N PHE A 2 -75.77 -48.98 6.87
CA PHE A 2 -74.34 -48.61 6.86
C PHE A 2 -74.13 -47.55 7.93
N LEU A 3 -73.29 -47.87 8.90
CA LEU A 3 -72.91 -47.00 10.04
C LEU A 3 -71.80 -46.09 9.55
N VAL A 4 -72.09 -44.81 9.39
CA VAL A 4 -71.07 -43.79 9.07
C VAL A 4 -70.44 -43.35 10.38
N LEU A 5 -69.22 -43.77 10.62
CA LEU A 5 -68.37 -43.27 11.70
C LEU A 5 -67.86 -41.86 11.29
N LEU A 6 -68.41 -40.83 11.95
CA LEU A 6 -67.85 -39.47 11.92
C LEU A 6 -66.57 -39.48 12.77
N MET A 7 -65.44 -39.47 12.09
CA MET A 7 -64.18 -39.12 12.75
C MET A 7 -64.10 -37.60 12.89
N ASP A 8 -64.23 -37.14 14.13
CA ASP A 8 -63.97 -35.77 14.50
C ASP A 8 -62.46 -35.52 14.37
N GLU A 9 -62.05 -34.79 13.35
CA GLU A 9 -60.68 -34.39 13.11
C GLU A 9 -60.41 -33.12 13.95
N GLU A 10 -59.80 -33.28 15.11
CA GLU A 10 -59.33 -32.14 15.94
C GLU A 10 -58.32 -31.33 15.11
N VAL A 11 -58.71 -30.14 14.69
CA VAL A 11 -57.79 -29.19 14.04
C VAL A 11 -56.82 -28.66 15.09
N PRO A 12 -55.54 -28.93 14.98
CA PRO A 12 -54.54 -28.44 15.97
C PRO A 12 -54.53 -26.91 15.97
N ASP A 13 -54.61 -26.31 17.16
CA ASP A 13 -54.52 -24.86 17.39
C ASP A 13 -53.12 -24.35 16.96
N THR A 14 -53.01 -23.94 15.70
CA THR A 14 -51.73 -23.49 15.07
C THR A 14 -51.26 -22.11 15.55
N LYS A 15 -51.98 -21.45 16.46
CA LYS A 15 -51.63 -20.07 16.92
C LYS A 15 -50.45 -20.01 17.89
N LYS A 16 -50.20 -21.06 18.66
CA LYS A 16 -49.07 -21.08 19.61
C LYS A 16 -47.69 -21.15 18.96
N PRO A 17 -47.40 -22.02 17.98
CA PRO A 17 -46.09 -22.09 17.35
C PRO A 17 -45.73 -20.82 16.60
N THR A 18 -46.70 -20.13 15.97
CA THR A 18 -46.47 -18.88 15.25
C THR A 18 -46.03 -17.71 16.18
N ARG A 19 -46.58 -17.63 17.38
CA ARG A 19 -46.15 -16.62 18.36
C ARG A 19 -44.71 -16.80 18.83
N TYR A 20 -44.30 -18.05 19.12
CA TYR A 20 -42.92 -18.35 19.49
C TYR A 20 -41.94 -18.06 18.37
N PHE A 21 -42.32 -18.38 17.13
CA PHE A 21 -41.49 -18.09 15.95
C PHE A 21 -41.28 -16.57 15.80
N ILE A 22 -42.32 -15.74 15.93
CA ILE A 22 -42.22 -14.29 15.85
C ILE A 22 -41.32 -13.75 16.97
N ILE A 23 -41.49 -14.23 18.20
CA ILE A 23 -40.68 -13.77 19.36
C ILE A 23 -39.19 -14.10 19.13
N ILE A 24 -38.88 -15.33 18.72
CA ILE A 24 -37.50 -15.75 18.46
C ILE A 24 -36.89 -14.93 17.32
N SER A 25 -37.66 -14.70 16.23
CA SER A 25 -37.21 -13.90 15.09
C SER A 25 -36.90 -12.43 15.51
N CYS A 26 -37.75 -11.83 16.35
CA CYS A 26 -37.50 -10.48 16.89
C CYS A 26 -36.27 -10.43 17.77
N ILE A 27 -36.01 -11.43 18.61
CA ILE A 27 -34.83 -11.51 19.47
C ILE A 27 -33.55 -11.64 18.63
N VAL A 28 -33.55 -12.52 17.62
CA VAL A 28 -32.41 -12.68 16.68
C VAL A 28 -32.13 -11.38 15.92
N PHE A 29 -33.18 -10.73 15.42
CA PHE A 29 -33.05 -9.46 14.70
C PHE A 29 -32.50 -8.35 15.61
N ALA A 30 -33.01 -8.24 16.84
CA ALA A 30 -32.49 -7.29 17.83
C ALA A 30 -31.01 -7.58 18.20
N ALA A 31 -30.62 -8.85 18.34
CA ALA A 31 -29.25 -9.24 18.61
C ALA A 31 -28.32 -8.86 17.45
N ILE A 32 -28.74 -9.07 16.17
CA ILE A 32 -28.00 -8.65 14.98
C ILE A 32 -27.86 -7.13 14.94
N LEU A 33 -28.93 -6.38 15.19
CA LEU A 33 -28.88 -4.91 15.24
C LEU A 33 -27.92 -4.40 16.32
N ILE A 34 -27.93 -4.99 17.51
CA ILE A 34 -27.02 -4.64 18.59
C ILE A 34 -25.58 -4.94 18.15
N PHE A 35 -25.32 -6.11 17.56
CA PHE A 35 -23.99 -6.47 17.07
C PHE A 35 -23.48 -5.51 15.99
N VAL A 36 -24.34 -5.11 15.05
CA VAL A 36 -24.00 -4.13 14.00
C VAL A 36 -23.71 -2.77 14.61
N ILE A 37 -24.57 -2.28 15.54
CA ILE A 37 -24.38 -0.97 16.19
C ILE A 37 -23.10 -0.94 17.02
N PHE A 38 -22.81 -2.00 17.78
CA PHE A 38 -21.58 -2.08 18.59
C PHE A 38 -20.35 -2.36 17.73
N GLY A 39 -20.49 -3.11 16.62
CA GLY A 39 -19.41 -3.34 15.66
C GLY A 39 -19.00 -2.07 14.90
N LEU A 40 -19.98 -1.26 14.47
CA LEU A 40 -19.72 0.01 13.78
C LEU A 40 -19.18 1.11 14.72
N LYS A 41 -19.44 1.03 16.03
CA LYS A 41 -18.93 2.02 17.00
C LYS A 41 -17.49 1.80 17.47
N ARG A 42 -16.84 0.71 17.06
CA ARG A 42 -15.42 0.45 17.33
C ARG A 42 -14.52 0.98 16.20
N GLU A 43 -14.67 2.24 15.82
CA GLU A 43 -13.56 2.93 15.16
C GLU A 43 -12.51 3.21 16.26
N ALA A 44 -11.51 2.32 16.33
CA ALA A 44 -10.31 2.64 17.08
C ALA A 44 -9.76 3.94 16.48
N LYS A 45 -9.45 4.93 17.33
CA LYS A 45 -8.78 6.15 16.84
C LYS A 45 -7.54 5.72 16.07
N PRO A 46 -7.33 6.18 14.84
CA PRO A 46 -6.14 5.83 14.10
C PRO A 46 -4.90 6.25 14.91
N ASN A 47 -3.87 5.44 14.85
CA ASN A 47 -2.58 5.84 15.40
C ASN A 47 -2.08 7.03 14.57
N THR A 48 -1.68 8.12 15.22
CA THR A 48 -1.26 9.35 14.54
C THR A 48 0.15 9.74 14.94
N VAL A 49 0.94 10.18 13.98
CA VAL A 49 2.29 10.72 14.19
C VAL A 49 2.38 12.08 13.52
N GLU A 50 2.86 13.07 14.26
CA GLU A 50 3.13 14.40 13.72
C GLU A 50 4.61 14.53 13.37
N TYR A 51 4.89 15.06 12.17
CA TYR A 51 6.23 15.37 11.72
C TYR A 51 6.27 16.72 10.97
N GLY A 52 6.85 17.72 11.57
CA GLY A 52 6.82 19.09 11.04
C GLY A 52 5.39 19.62 10.95
N TYR A 53 4.92 19.88 9.74
CA TYR A 53 3.54 20.35 9.47
C TYR A 53 2.62 19.22 8.98
N PHE A 54 3.11 17.98 8.94
CA PHE A 54 2.37 16.84 8.41
C PHE A 54 1.86 15.97 9.55
N THR A 55 0.61 15.55 9.43
CA THR A 55 0.01 14.54 10.29
C THR A 55 -0.10 13.24 9.49
N PHE A 56 0.47 12.18 10.05
CA PHE A 56 0.41 10.84 9.49
C PHE A 56 -0.59 10.01 10.29
N GLU A 57 -1.53 9.37 9.60
CA GLU A 57 -2.53 8.47 10.19
C GLU A 57 -2.28 7.04 9.73
N GLU A 58 -2.26 6.09 10.66
CA GLU A 58 -2.12 4.67 10.33
C GLU A 58 -3.46 4.08 9.92
N ILE A 59 -3.58 3.71 8.64
CA ILE A 59 -4.79 3.15 8.04
C ILE A 59 -4.43 1.83 7.35
N GLY A 60 -4.97 0.71 7.85
CA GLY A 60 -4.72 -0.61 7.26
C GLY A 60 -3.26 -1.04 7.25
N GLY A 61 -2.45 -0.58 8.21
CA GLY A 61 -1.02 -0.88 8.31
C GLY A 61 -0.13 -0.04 7.41
N LEU A 62 -0.65 1.02 6.80
CA LEU A 62 0.08 2.03 6.06
C LEU A 62 -0.11 3.40 6.70
N TRP A 63 0.88 4.26 6.56
CA TRP A 63 0.84 5.64 7.02
C TRP A 63 0.37 6.55 5.89
N GLN A 64 -0.72 7.25 6.11
CA GLN A 64 -1.28 8.20 5.15
C GLN A 64 -1.07 9.62 5.63
N THR A 65 -0.70 10.51 4.71
CA THR A 65 -0.69 11.97 4.93
C THR A 65 -1.19 12.70 3.69
N GLU A 66 -1.71 13.90 3.88
CA GLU A 66 -2.10 14.77 2.77
C GLU A 66 -0.92 15.64 2.33
N ILE A 67 -0.66 15.66 1.02
CA ILE A 67 0.41 16.44 0.40
C ILE A 67 -0.21 17.37 -0.63
N GLN A 68 0.15 18.63 -0.58
CA GLN A 68 -0.27 19.62 -1.60
C GLN A 68 0.85 19.81 -2.61
N LEU A 69 0.57 19.48 -3.87
CA LEU A 69 1.46 19.73 -5.01
C LEU A 69 0.66 20.47 -6.10
N ASP A 70 1.20 21.55 -6.62
CA ASP A 70 0.61 22.33 -7.72
C ASP A 70 -0.90 22.64 -7.53
N ASN A 71 -1.31 23.02 -6.32
CA ASN A 71 -2.69 23.28 -5.91
C ASN A 71 -3.62 22.05 -5.91
N GLN A 72 -3.07 20.84 -6.00
CA GLN A 72 -3.82 19.59 -5.84
C GLN A 72 -3.42 18.89 -4.52
N LEU A 73 -4.41 18.36 -3.85
CA LEU A 73 -4.23 17.54 -2.64
C LEU A 73 -4.12 16.06 -3.05
N TYR A 74 -3.05 15.42 -2.56
CA TYR A 74 -2.81 13.98 -2.74
C TYR A 74 -2.78 13.30 -1.38
N ALA A 75 -3.54 12.24 -1.23
CA ALA A 75 -3.38 11.31 -0.12
C ALA A 75 -2.23 10.36 -0.44
N ALA A 76 -1.05 10.64 0.10
CA ALA A 76 0.12 9.80 -0.08
C ALA A 76 0.17 8.72 1.01
N MET A 77 0.47 7.50 0.61
CA MET A 77 0.54 6.33 1.49
C MET A 77 1.97 5.81 1.54
N PHE A 78 2.44 5.48 2.74
CA PHE A 78 3.79 5.03 3.04
C PHE A 78 3.74 3.81 3.96
N ARG A 79 4.75 2.98 3.94
CA ARG A 79 4.89 1.83 4.87
C ARG A 79 5.44 2.27 6.22
N PHE A 80 6.28 3.27 6.19
CA PHE A 80 6.94 3.82 7.36
C PHE A 80 6.55 5.28 7.56
N ASN A 81 6.47 5.72 8.81
CA ASN A 81 6.36 7.14 9.11
C ASN A 81 7.77 7.79 9.14
N PRO A 82 7.87 9.13 9.11
CA PRO A 82 9.16 9.82 9.06
C PRO A 82 10.13 9.45 10.19
N ASN A 83 9.63 9.17 11.40
CA ASN A 83 10.47 8.80 12.52
C ASN A 83 11.12 7.42 12.37
N GLN A 84 10.52 6.54 11.57
CA GLN A 84 11.00 5.18 11.33
C GLN A 84 12.09 5.08 10.26
N VAL A 85 12.32 6.16 9.50
CA VAL A 85 13.30 6.20 8.39
C VAL A 85 14.47 7.15 8.64
N LEU A 86 14.63 7.63 9.87
CA LEU A 86 15.68 8.58 10.25
C LEU A 86 17.12 8.02 10.10
N ASP A 87 17.25 6.72 10.16
CA ASP A 87 18.52 5.99 10.01
C ASP A 87 18.89 5.73 8.53
N VAL A 88 18.03 6.05 7.59
CA VAL A 88 18.34 5.95 6.15
C VAL A 88 19.11 7.20 5.71
N GLU A 89 20.39 7.02 5.43
CA GLU A 89 21.26 8.10 4.99
C GLU A 89 21.03 8.43 3.52
N ILE A 90 21.10 9.74 3.21
CA ILE A 90 21.11 10.23 1.83
C ILE A 90 22.44 10.94 1.60
N SER A 91 23.15 10.54 0.56
CA SER A 91 24.46 11.09 0.24
C SER A 91 24.65 11.33 -1.26
N GLY A 92 25.58 12.20 -1.62
CA GLY A 92 25.90 12.58 -2.98
C GLY A 92 25.11 13.77 -3.51
N ASP A 93 25.22 14.06 -4.80
CA ASP A 93 24.64 15.22 -5.46
C ASP A 93 23.65 14.82 -6.56
N PHE A 94 22.42 15.31 -6.46
CA PHE A 94 21.37 15.08 -7.44
C PHE A 94 21.19 16.34 -8.30
N SER A 95 21.53 16.23 -9.59
CA SER A 95 21.38 17.32 -10.56
C SER A 95 19.95 17.45 -11.15
N GLY A 96 19.02 16.60 -10.68
CA GLY A 96 17.69 16.46 -11.27
C GLY A 96 17.64 15.42 -12.39
N PHE A 97 16.43 14.97 -12.70
CA PHE A 97 16.19 14.12 -13.86
C PHE A 97 16.34 14.97 -15.15
N LYS A 98 17.11 14.47 -16.11
CA LYS A 98 17.45 15.17 -17.35
C LYS A 98 16.41 15.02 -18.46
N SER A 99 15.72 13.90 -18.45
CA SER A 99 14.79 13.49 -19.51
C SER A 99 13.76 12.52 -19.00
N GLU A 100 12.63 12.44 -19.66
CA GLU A 100 11.67 11.36 -19.51
C GLU A 100 11.84 10.32 -20.63
N PRO A 101 11.46 9.06 -20.39
CA PRO A 101 10.94 8.55 -19.13
C PRO A 101 12.02 8.41 -18.04
N ILE A 102 11.59 8.40 -16.76
CA ILE A 102 12.44 7.96 -15.65
C ILE A 102 12.44 6.45 -15.64
N TYR A 103 13.64 5.88 -15.70
CA TYR A 103 13.81 4.43 -15.68
C TYR A 103 13.94 3.92 -14.25
N ILE A 104 13.01 3.06 -13.82
CA ILE A 104 13.17 2.29 -12.59
C ILE A 104 13.82 0.97 -12.96
N THR A 105 15.06 0.79 -12.54
CA THR A 105 15.90 -0.35 -12.95
C THR A 105 16.38 -1.16 -11.75
N PHE A 106 16.65 -2.43 -11.96
CA PHE A 106 17.20 -3.36 -10.95
C PHE A 106 18.12 -4.40 -11.58
N ASP A 107 18.96 -5.05 -10.77
CA ASP A 107 19.75 -6.19 -11.21
C ASP A 107 18.88 -7.45 -11.26
N PRO A 108 18.74 -8.12 -12.42
CA PRO A 108 17.92 -9.33 -12.53
C PRO A 108 18.49 -10.56 -11.80
N GLU A 109 19.73 -10.52 -11.32
CA GLU A 109 20.37 -11.59 -10.54
C GLU A 109 20.05 -11.53 -9.04
N VAL A 110 19.03 -10.76 -8.65
CA VAL A 110 18.57 -10.66 -7.26
C VAL A 110 18.00 -12.01 -6.77
N PRO A 111 18.28 -12.41 -5.52
CA PRO A 111 17.67 -13.59 -4.92
C PRO A 111 16.14 -13.56 -4.99
N GLU A 112 15.52 -14.73 -5.21
CA GLU A 112 14.06 -14.84 -5.37
C GLU A 112 13.29 -14.27 -4.16
N ASP A 113 13.82 -14.45 -2.96
CA ASP A 113 13.23 -13.94 -1.71
C ASP A 113 13.17 -12.41 -1.66
N ASP A 114 14.09 -11.72 -2.33
CA ASP A 114 14.17 -10.25 -2.37
C ASP A 114 13.37 -9.65 -3.52
N PHE A 115 13.02 -10.45 -4.53
CA PHE A 115 12.29 -9.96 -5.71
C PHE A 115 10.93 -9.35 -5.35
N LYS A 116 10.24 -9.87 -4.33
CA LYS A 116 8.98 -9.30 -3.84
C LYS A 116 9.13 -7.86 -3.33
N TYR A 117 10.25 -7.54 -2.67
CA TYR A 117 10.53 -6.19 -2.17
C TYR A 117 10.89 -5.23 -3.31
N LEU A 118 11.62 -5.72 -4.32
CA LEU A 118 11.87 -4.95 -5.54
C LEU A 118 10.57 -4.61 -6.29
N ALA A 119 9.67 -5.59 -6.43
CA ALA A 119 8.39 -5.37 -7.07
C ALA A 119 7.53 -4.34 -6.33
N LEU A 120 7.50 -4.41 -5.00
CA LEU A 120 6.81 -3.44 -4.15
C LEU A 120 7.45 -2.06 -4.26
N ALA A 121 8.78 -1.95 -4.12
CA ALA A 121 9.52 -0.70 -4.24
C ALA A 121 9.30 -0.03 -5.60
N SER A 122 9.39 -0.80 -6.68
CA SER A 122 9.13 -0.32 -8.04
C SER A 122 7.70 0.20 -8.21
N SER A 123 6.71 -0.52 -7.66
CA SER A 123 5.31 -0.13 -7.72
C SER A 123 5.05 1.17 -6.94
N GLU A 124 5.56 1.30 -5.73
CA GLU A 124 5.40 2.48 -4.88
C GLU A 124 6.06 3.72 -5.51
N LEU A 125 7.28 3.58 -6.01
CA LEU A 125 7.96 4.66 -6.73
C LEU A 125 7.20 5.06 -8.00
N SER A 126 6.77 4.09 -8.81
CA SER A 126 6.02 4.37 -10.04
C SER A 126 4.73 5.12 -9.77
N LEU A 127 3.95 4.69 -8.75
CA LEU A 127 2.71 5.36 -8.38
C LEU A 127 2.94 6.81 -7.95
N ASN A 128 3.96 7.07 -7.14
CA ASN A 128 4.26 8.41 -6.64
C ASN A 128 4.85 9.30 -7.74
N LEU A 129 5.77 8.78 -8.56
CA LEU A 129 6.35 9.53 -9.69
C LEU A 129 5.28 9.93 -10.72
N VAL A 130 4.38 9.01 -11.07
CA VAL A 130 3.36 9.27 -12.09
C VAL A 130 2.24 10.15 -11.55
N ARG A 131 1.65 9.79 -10.40
CA ARG A 131 0.43 10.45 -9.91
C ARG A 131 0.68 11.79 -9.24
N ALA A 132 1.73 11.87 -8.43
CA ALA A 132 2.01 13.05 -7.63
C ALA A 132 3.04 13.99 -8.27
N LEU A 133 4.08 13.42 -8.88
CA LEU A 133 5.18 14.20 -9.47
C LEU A 133 5.04 14.40 -10.99
N ASN A 134 4.03 13.79 -11.60
CA ASN A 134 3.68 13.92 -13.04
C ASN A 134 4.81 13.53 -14.00
N PHE A 135 5.62 12.53 -13.65
CA PHE A 135 6.65 11.99 -14.52
C PHE A 135 6.16 10.78 -15.30
N THR A 136 6.70 10.57 -16.49
CA THR A 136 6.59 9.31 -17.23
C THR A 136 7.62 8.33 -16.69
N VAL A 137 7.21 7.08 -16.41
CA VAL A 137 8.06 6.05 -15.82
C VAL A 137 8.10 4.81 -16.70
N GLU A 138 9.28 4.20 -16.84
CA GLU A 138 9.49 2.94 -17.54
C GLU A 138 10.29 1.96 -16.67
N GLY A 139 9.82 0.70 -16.60
CA GLY A 139 10.55 -0.37 -15.94
C GLY A 139 11.72 -0.87 -16.80
N ALA A 140 12.91 -0.94 -16.23
CA ALA A 140 14.13 -1.35 -16.90
C ALA A 140 14.89 -2.43 -16.10
N CYS A 141 15.94 -2.98 -16.70
CA CYS A 141 16.88 -3.88 -16.03
C CYS A 141 18.32 -3.39 -16.27
N THR A 142 19.25 -3.77 -15.39
CA THR A 142 20.67 -3.49 -15.62
C THR A 142 21.32 -4.46 -16.60
N LYS A 143 20.73 -5.66 -16.75
CA LYS A 143 21.23 -6.76 -17.61
C LYS A 143 20.08 -7.50 -18.27
N ASN A 144 20.33 -8.11 -19.43
CA ASN A 144 19.35 -8.95 -20.15
C ASN A 144 19.60 -10.44 -19.85
N LEU A 145 19.35 -10.87 -18.61
CA LEU A 145 19.67 -12.22 -18.14
C LEU A 145 18.45 -13.08 -17.78
N THR A 146 17.28 -12.47 -17.62
CA THR A 146 16.07 -13.19 -17.20
C THR A 146 14.91 -12.87 -18.14
N GLU A 147 13.90 -13.77 -18.18
CA GLU A 147 12.70 -13.55 -19.00
C GLU A 147 12.00 -12.21 -18.69
N ALA A 148 12.05 -11.79 -17.43
CA ALA A 148 11.49 -10.50 -17.00
C ALA A 148 12.18 -9.30 -17.68
N CYS A 149 13.40 -9.46 -18.16
CA CYS A 149 14.22 -8.41 -18.76
C CYS A 149 14.33 -8.46 -20.29
N PHE A 150 13.91 -9.53 -20.95
CA PHE A 150 14.08 -9.69 -22.42
C PHE A 150 13.42 -8.60 -23.26
N ASN A 151 12.30 -8.04 -22.77
CA ASN A 151 11.54 -6.99 -23.46
C ASN A 151 11.63 -5.63 -22.77
N ARG A 152 12.62 -5.43 -21.88
CA ARG A 152 12.82 -4.18 -21.16
C ARG A 152 14.06 -3.46 -21.62
N SER A 153 14.07 -2.16 -21.47
CA SER A 153 15.25 -1.34 -21.68
C SER A 153 16.37 -1.76 -20.73
N ILE A 154 17.59 -1.87 -21.24
CA ILE A 154 18.79 -2.12 -20.39
C ILE A 154 19.37 -0.76 -20.05
N VAL A 155 19.27 -0.37 -18.77
CA VAL A 155 19.62 0.98 -18.29
C VAL A 155 20.24 0.86 -16.90
N ASP A 156 21.35 1.55 -16.69
CA ASP A 156 22.05 1.66 -15.41
C ASP A 156 22.40 3.13 -15.10
N CYS A 157 23.02 3.38 -13.94
CA CYS A 157 23.48 4.70 -13.52
C CYS A 157 24.63 5.29 -14.34
N ASN A 158 25.25 4.52 -15.24
CA ASN A 158 26.29 5.02 -16.15
C ASN A 158 25.68 5.46 -17.49
N SER A 159 24.42 5.13 -17.74
CA SER A 159 23.67 5.64 -18.88
C SER A 159 23.40 7.12 -18.69
N ASN A 160 23.41 7.90 -19.77
CA ASN A 160 23.08 9.33 -19.70
C ASN A 160 21.55 9.57 -19.65
N LYS A 161 20.85 8.79 -18.84
CA LYS A 161 19.39 8.79 -18.68
C LYS A 161 18.98 9.15 -17.24
N SER A 162 17.72 9.43 -17.04
CA SER A 162 17.12 9.61 -15.72
C SER A 162 16.82 8.24 -15.11
N VAL A 163 17.49 7.88 -14.00
CA VAL A 163 17.47 6.52 -13.48
C VAL A 163 17.16 6.52 -11.97
N VAL A 164 16.27 5.64 -11.54
CA VAL A 164 16.16 5.17 -10.16
C VAL A 164 16.58 3.71 -10.14
N TYR A 165 17.73 3.43 -9.56
CA TYR A 165 18.27 2.06 -9.43
C TYR A 165 17.90 1.49 -8.07
N LEU A 166 17.19 0.38 -8.06
CA LEU A 166 16.82 -0.38 -6.87
C LEU A 166 17.86 -1.46 -6.61
N SER A 167 18.50 -1.40 -5.45
CA SER A 167 19.52 -2.35 -4.99
C SER A 167 19.09 -3.05 -3.72
N THR A 168 19.15 -4.37 -3.68
CA THR A 168 18.83 -5.18 -2.50
C THR A 168 20.00 -5.36 -1.53
N ASN A 169 21.10 -4.64 -1.74
CA ASN A 169 22.26 -4.72 -0.85
C ASN A 169 22.05 -3.90 0.44
N PRO A 170 22.54 -4.35 1.61
CA PRO A 170 22.62 -3.53 2.81
C PRO A 170 23.79 -2.54 2.75
N PRO A 171 23.80 -1.49 3.57
CA PRO A 171 22.75 -1.01 4.46
C PRO A 171 21.65 -0.21 3.73
N PRO A 172 20.50 0.12 4.40
CA PRO A 172 19.52 1.02 3.82
C PRO A 172 20.10 2.42 3.66
N GLN A 173 20.15 2.91 2.41
CA GLN A 173 20.69 4.22 2.06
C GLN A 173 20.22 4.68 0.68
N ILE A 174 20.42 5.97 0.42
CA ILE A 174 20.13 6.60 -0.87
C ILE A 174 21.41 7.28 -1.36
N LEU A 175 21.86 6.89 -2.55
CA LEU A 175 23.03 7.47 -3.18
C LEU A 175 22.60 8.29 -4.41
N LEU A 176 23.02 9.55 -4.43
CA LEU A 176 22.68 10.50 -5.49
C LEU A 176 23.90 10.72 -6.37
N LYS A 177 23.76 10.56 -7.69
CA LYS A 177 24.84 10.78 -8.64
C LYS A 177 24.29 11.36 -9.95
N GLY A 178 24.41 12.66 -10.11
CA GLY A 178 23.92 13.34 -11.32
C GLY A 178 22.40 13.16 -11.51
N SER A 179 21.99 12.43 -12.54
CA SER A 179 20.58 12.10 -12.82
C SER A 179 20.20 10.67 -12.39
N CYS A 180 21.06 10.01 -11.63
CA CYS A 180 20.79 8.68 -11.08
C CYS A 180 20.59 8.76 -9.56
N VAL A 181 19.55 8.08 -9.08
CA VAL A 181 19.25 7.85 -7.67
C VAL A 181 19.33 6.35 -7.42
N THR A 182 20.26 5.91 -6.59
CA THR A 182 20.30 4.52 -6.10
C THR A 182 19.56 4.44 -4.79
N VAL A 183 18.53 3.61 -4.72
CA VAL A 183 17.78 3.30 -3.51
C VAL A 183 18.17 1.89 -3.07
N GLN A 184 18.77 1.77 -1.90
CA GLN A 184 19.41 0.55 -1.45
C GLN A 184 18.84 0.07 -0.12
N GLY A 185 18.75 -1.26 0.04
CA GLY A 185 18.33 -1.93 1.27
C GLY A 185 17.99 -3.39 1.06
N GLU A 186 18.25 -4.24 2.03
CA GLU A 186 17.91 -5.66 1.99
C GLU A 186 16.48 -5.88 2.50
N GLY A 187 15.67 -6.66 1.77
CA GLY A 187 14.33 -7.00 2.18
C GLY A 187 13.44 -5.77 2.41
N ILE A 188 12.86 -5.68 3.61
CA ILE A 188 11.96 -4.58 4.00
C ILE A 188 12.68 -3.22 4.08
N ASP A 189 13.98 -3.19 4.30
CA ASP A 189 14.78 -1.98 4.36
C ASP A 189 14.87 -1.26 3.00
N LEU A 190 14.68 -1.97 1.90
CA LEU A 190 14.55 -1.34 0.58
C LEU A 190 13.30 -0.43 0.54
N LEU A 191 12.16 -0.90 1.08
CA LEU A 191 10.92 -0.11 1.14
C LEU A 191 11.06 1.08 2.10
N LYS A 192 11.84 0.91 3.17
CA LYS A 192 12.19 1.98 4.09
C LYS A 192 12.99 3.09 3.39
N SER A 193 13.94 2.71 2.54
CA SER A 193 14.71 3.65 1.72
C SER A 193 13.84 4.32 0.64
N VAL A 194 12.86 3.63 0.08
CA VAL A 194 11.87 4.23 -0.85
C VAL A 194 11.07 5.32 -0.14
N ASP A 195 10.51 5.03 1.02
CA ASP A 195 9.73 6.01 1.78
C ASP A 195 10.58 7.22 2.18
N ARG A 196 11.84 6.99 2.59
CA ARG A 196 12.78 8.08 2.90
C ARG A 196 13.03 8.99 1.69
N LEU A 197 13.19 8.41 0.49
CA LEU A 197 13.35 9.17 -0.75
C LEU A 197 12.09 9.98 -1.08
N LEU A 198 10.91 9.35 -0.98
CA LEU A 198 9.64 10.01 -1.22
C LEU A 198 9.40 11.15 -0.24
N PHE A 199 9.74 11.01 1.04
CA PHE A 199 9.66 12.09 2.03
C PHE A 199 10.53 13.28 1.64
N GLN A 200 11.70 13.06 1.05
CA GLN A 200 12.53 14.14 0.56
C GLN A 200 11.91 14.82 -0.67
N TRP A 201 11.41 14.06 -1.63
CA TRP A 201 10.78 14.60 -2.83
C TRP A 201 9.51 15.39 -2.51
N TYR A 202 8.74 14.95 -1.53
CA TYR A 202 7.57 15.67 -1.01
C TYR A 202 7.92 16.81 -0.05
N LYS A 203 9.22 17.06 0.22
CA LYS A 203 9.69 18.09 1.15
C LYS A 203 9.18 17.92 2.58
N ILE A 204 8.83 16.70 2.96
CA ILE A 204 8.46 16.31 4.33
C ILE A 204 9.73 16.26 5.19
N MET A 205 10.80 15.66 4.64
CA MET A 205 12.12 15.56 5.26
C MET A 205 13.15 16.29 4.38
N LYS A 206 14.23 16.76 5.02
CA LYS A 206 15.40 17.35 4.32
C LYS A 206 16.45 16.28 4.07
#